data_71aca3f99fc55f00a8b6979c7e8c1ec2
#
_entry.id   71aca3f99fc55f00a8b6979c7e8c1ec2
#
_cell.length_a   1.000
_cell.length_b   1.000
_cell.length_c   1.000
_cell.angle_alpha   90.00
_cell.angle_beta   90.00
_cell.angle_gamma   90.00
#
_symmetry.space_group_name_H-M   'P 1'
#
loop_
_entity.id
_entity.type
_entity.pdbx_description
1 polymer ?
#
loop_
_entity_poly.entity_id
_entity_poly.type
_entity_poly.pdbx_seq_one_letter_code
_entity_poly.pdbx_strand_id
1 'polypeptide(L)'
;RFTSAKMSQLNNYTSGRIYQQVIDKERAGAYLGSTVQVIPHITDEIKAAILETGKDSDVCLVEIGGTVGDIESLPFLEAIRQIRYAVGKENVIYMHLTLVPFIKTAREVKTKPTQHSVKELRQIGISPDILLCRCENPLEQSVKDKISLFGNVDIDCVFSCVDLLLSELLF
;
A
#
# COMPACT_ATOMS: atom_id res chain seq x y z
N ARG A 1 -18.96 2.72 -5.46
CA ARG A 1 -20.00 1.72 -5.17
C ARG A 1 -20.22 1.53 -3.65
N PHE A 2 -19.16 1.59 -2.86
CA PHE A 2 -19.20 1.40 -1.40
C PHE A 2 -19.17 2.71 -0.61
N THR A 3 -18.99 3.84 -1.28
CA THR A 3 -18.96 5.17 -0.67
C THR A 3 -19.79 6.14 -1.49
N SER A 4 -20.24 7.24 -0.85
CA SER A 4 -20.86 8.40 -1.50
C SER A 4 -19.86 9.48 -1.88
N ALA A 5 -18.56 9.23 -1.71
CA ALA A 5 -17.52 10.18 -2.03
C ALA A 5 -17.51 10.54 -3.53
N LYS A 6 -17.47 11.82 -3.82
CA LYS A 6 -17.33 12.31 -5.20
C LYS A 6 -15.89 12.17 -5.65
N MET A 7 -15.68 11.37 -6.69
CA MET A 7 -14.35 11.17 -7.28
C MET A 7 -13.99 12.32 -8.23
N SER A 8 -12.72 12.66 -8.24
CA SER A 8 -12.15 13.67 -9.13
C SER A 8 -10.84 13.16 -9.75
N GLN A 9 -10.22 13.96 -10.61
CA GLN A 9 -8.91 13.64 -11.17
C GLN A 9 -7.80 13.54 -10.09
N LEU A 10 -8.02 14.10 -8.91
CA LEU A 10 -7.08 14.01 -7.77
C LEU A 10 -7.10 12.64 -7.10
N ASN A 11 -8.08 11.79 -7.40
CA ASN A 11 -8.17 10.45 -6.82
C ASN A 11 -7.39 9.38 -7.58
N ASN A 12 -6.69 9.75 -8.66
CA ASN A 12 -5.88 8.82 -9.44
C ASN A 12 -4.60 9.48 -9.93
N TYR A 13 -3.46 8.92 -9.56
CA TYR A 13 -2.13 9.34 -9.99
C TYR A 13 -1.38 8.18 -10.61
N THR A 14 -0.91 8.38 -11.83
CA THR A 14 -0.01 7.44 -12.51
C THR A 14 1.44 7.88 -12.33
N SER A 15 2.38 6.95 -12.47
CA SER A 15 3.82 7.28 -12.48
C SER A 15 4.12 8.36 -13.53
N GLY A 16 3.57 8.20 -14.74
CA GLY A 16 3.77 9.18 -15.82
C GLY A 16 3.31 10.60 -15.45
N ARG A 17 2.18 10.72 -14.76
CA ARG A 17 1.68 12.02 -14.29
C ARG A 17 2.62 12.65 -13.27
N ILE A 18 3.09 11.89 -12.29
CA ILE A 18 4.02 12.38 -11.25
C ILE A 18 5.34 12.84 -11.90
N TYR A 19 5.94 12.00 -12.75
CA TYR A 19 7.20 12.35 -13.41
C TYR A 19 7.05 13.57 -14.32
N GLN A 20 5.95 13.68 -15.07
CA GLN A 20 5.68 14.84 -15.93
C GLN A 20 5.60 16.12 -15.10
N GLN A 21 4.91 16.12 -13.96
CA GLN A 21 4.81 17.28 -13.07
C GLN A 21 6.20 17.74 -12.58
N VAL A 22 7.07 16.81 -12.21
CA VAL A 22 8.43 17.14 -11.77
C VAL A 22 9.27 17.69 -12.93
N ILE A 23 9.18 17.10 -14.13
CA ILE A 23 9.88 17.58 -15.33
C ILE A 23 9.42 18.99 -15.70
N ASP A 24 8.13 19.26 -15.64
CA ASP A 24 7.59 20.58 -15.94
C ASP A 24 8.06 21.63 -14.93
N LYS A 25 8.10 21.30 -13.63
CA LYS A 25 8.67 22.14 -12.59
C LYS A 25 10.16 22.41 -12.78
N GLU A 26 10.93 21.40 -13.18
CA GLU A 26 12.35 21.53 -13.48
C GLU A 26 12.58 22.51 -14.64
N ARG A 27 11.85 22.33 -15.75
CA ARG A 27 11.92 23.22 -16.93
C ARG A 27 11.50 24.63 -16.62
N ALA A 28 10.55 24.81 -15.71
CA ALA A 28 10.13 26.13 -15.24
C ALA A 28 11.11 26.77 -14.23
N GLY A 29 12.21 26.10 -13.87
CA GLY A 29 13.22 26.61 -12.96
C GLY A 29 12.84 26.53 -11.48
N ALA A 30 11.81 25.76 -11.13
CA ALA A 30 11.32 25.66 -9.74
C ALA A 30 12.36 25.11 -8.76
N TYR A 31 13.34 24.35 -9.25
CA TYR A 31 14.40 23.76 -8.44
C TYR A 31 15.71 24.56 -8.42
N LEU A 32 15.72 25.78 -8.97
CA LEU A 32 16.85 26.73 -8.92
C LEU A 32 18.19 26.14 -9.39
N GLY A 33 18.18 25.27 -10.37
CA GLY A 33 19.37 24.61 -10.91
C GLY A 33 19.89 23.43 -10.09
N SER A 34 19.17 23.01 -9.06
CA SER A 34 19.51 21.79 -8.30
C SER A 34 19.32 20.55 -9.18
N THR A 35 20.14 19.52 -8.95
CA THR A 35 19.96 18.22 -9.60
C THR A 35 18.65 17.58 -9.13
N VAL A 36 17.73 17.35 -10.06
CA VAL A 36 16.45 16.67 -9.77
C VAL A 36 16.69 15.18 -9.62
N GLN A 37 16.15 14.59 -8.55
CA GLN A 37 16.33 13.19 -8.17
C GLN A 37 14.99 12.57 -7.78
N VAL A 38 14.92 11.24 -7.73
CA VAL A 38 13.71 10.54 -7.24
C VAL A 38 13.43 10.94 -5.80
N ILE A 39 14.46 10.94 -4.95
CA ILE A 39 14.41 11.48 -3.59
C ILE A 39 15.23 12.77 -3.58
N PRO A 40 14.67 13.92 -3.21
CA PRO A 40 13.32 14.11 -2.67
C PRO A 40 12.24 14.47 -3.72
N HIS A 41 12.57 14.84 -4.95
CA HIS A 41 11.66 15.58 -5.84
C HIS A 41 10.42 14.77 -6.26
N ILE A 42 10.61 13.51 -6.69
CA ILE A 42 9.49 12.62 -7.06
C ILE A 42 8.70 12.21 -5.79
N THR A 43 9.40 11.87 -4.71
CA THR A 43 8.73 11.49 -3.46
C THR A 43 7.94 12.64 -2.84
N ASP A 44 8.43 13.87 -2.93
CA ASP A 44 7.71 15.05 -2.44
C ASP A 44 6.46 15.33 -3.27
N GLU A 45 6.52 15.15 -4.59
CA GLU A 45 5.35 15.29 -5.47
C GLU A 45 4.27 14.26 -5.14
N ILE A 46 4.66 12.99 -4.89
CA ILE A 46 3.73 11.94 -4.48
C ILE A 46 3.10 12.26 -3.11
N LYS A 47 3.91 12.69 -2.13
CA LYS A 47 3.40 13.10 -0.81
C LYS A 47 2.42 14.26 -0.91
N ALA A 48 2.76 15.28 -1.71
CA ALA A 48 1.89 16.43 -1.93
C ALA A 48 0.55 16.02 -2.54
N ALA A 49 0.55 15.10 -3.52
CA ALA A 49 -0.66 14.58 -4.14
C ALA A 49 -1.56 13.84 -3.12
N ILE A 50 -0.97 13.02 -2.24
CA ILE A 50 -1.70 12.30 -1.19
C ILE A 50 -2.33 13.28 -0.19
N LEU A 51 -1.54 14.25 0.29
CA LEU A 51 -1.99 15.22 1.29
C LEU A 51 -3.09 16.13 0.73
N GLU A 52 -2.97 16.56 -0.52
CA GLU A 52 -4.01 17.38 -1.17
C GLU A 52 -5.31 16.59 -1.34
N THR A 53 -5.23 15.30 -1.70
CA THR A 53 -6.42 14.44 -1.83
C THR A 53 -7.13 14.23 -0.49
N GLY A 54 -6.38 14.14 0.60
CA GLY A 54 -6.92 13.92 1.95
C GLY A 54 -7.35 15.15 2.73
N LYS A 55 -7.07 16.35 2.21
CA LYS A 55 -7.14 17.64 2.92
C LYS A 55 -8.48 17.92 3.64
N ASP A 56 -9.60 17.57 3.01
CA ASP A 56 -10.95 17.86 3.52
C ASP A 56 -11.65 16.57 3.99
N SER A 57 -10.89 15.55 4.40
CA SER A 57 -11.42 14.25 4.80
C SER A 57 -10.91 13.85 6.18
N ASP A 58 -11.77 13.24 6.99
CA ASP A 58 -11.39 12.66 8.28
C ASP A 58 -10.45 11.46 8.10
N VAL A 59 -10.63 10.70 7.01
CA VAL A 59 -9.82 9.53 6.65
C VAL A 59 -9.57 9.55 5.14
N CYS A 60 -8.31 9.38 4.75
CA CYS A 60 -7.89 9.21 3.36
C CYS A 60 -7.36 7.79 3.15
N LEU A 61 -8.03 7.01 2.29
CA LEU A 61 -7.56 5.69 1.89
C LEU A 61 -6.70 5.84 0.63
N VAL A 62 -5.44 5.45 0.75
CA VAL A 62 -4.46 5.50 -0.33
C VAL A 62 -4.06 4.09 -0.71
N GLU A 63 -4.27 3.70 -1.95
CA GLU A 63 -3.81 2.43 -2.48
C GLU A 63 -2.57 2.65 -3.34
N ILE A 64 -1.51 1.89 -3.05
CA ILE A 64 -0.33 1.81 -3.91
C ILE A 64 -0.46 0.55 -4.74
N GLY A 65 -0.68 0.74 -6.04
CA GLY A 65 -0.82 -0.36 -6.99
C GLY A 65 0.50 -1.07 -7.27
N GLY A 66 0.38 -2.32 -7.72
CA GLY A 66 1.52 -3.18 -8.05
C GLY A 66 1.97 -4.09 -6.90
N THR A 67 2.90 -4.99 -7.23
CA THR A 67 3.47 -5.92 -6.27
C THR A 67 4.60 -5.26 -5.50
N VAL A 68 4.65 -5.47 -4.19
CA VAL A 68 5.79 -5.01 -3.37
C VAL A 68 7.08 -5.69 -3.87
N GLY A 69 8.10 -4.88 -4.16
CA GLY A 69 9.36 -5.32 -4.77
C GLY A 69 9.49 -4.99 -6.25
N ASP A 70 8.40 -4.64 -6.93
CA ASP A 70 8.45 -4.17 -8.31
C ASP A 70 9.11 -2.78 -8.37
N ILE A 71 9.99 -2.61 -9.36
CA ILE A 71 10.83 -1.40 -9.48
C ILE A 71 10.00 -0.13 -9.69
N GLU A 72 8.88 -0.22 -10.38
CA GLU A 72 7.99 0.91 -10.66
C GLU A 72 7.23 1.42 -9.43
N SER A 73 7.04 0.59 -8.40
CA SER A 73 6.36 0.98 -7.16
C SER A 73 7.29 1.61 -6.12
N LEU A 74 8.61 1.44 -6.27
CA LEU A 74 9.59 1.89 -5.26
C LEU A 74 9.49 3.37 -4.90
N PRO A 75 9.35 4.33 -5.84
CA PRO A 75 9.19 5.75 -5.49
C PRO A 75 7.94 6.04 -4.66
N PHE A 76 6.85 5.32 -4.94
CA PHE A 76 5.60 5.43 -4.19
C PHE A 76 5.73 4.84 -2.78
N LEU A 77 6.33 3.67 -2.66
CA LEU A 77 6.61 3.04 -1.35
C LEU A 77 7.54 3.91 -0.51
N GLU A 78 8.58 4.50 -1.11
CA GLU A 78 9.45 5.45 -0.41
C GLU A 78 8.68 6.70 0.04
N ALA A 79 7.80 7.25 -0.79
CA ALA A 79 6.99 8.40 -0.44
C ALA A 79 6.05 8.11 0.75
N ILE A 80 5.34 6.97 0.76
CA ILE A 80 4.47 6.62 1.89
C ILE A 80 5.24 6.28 3.15
N ARG A 81 6.46 5.73 3.03
CA ARG A 81 7.35 5.55 4.17
C ARG A 81 7.68 6.89 4.81
N GLN A 82 7.97 7.92 4.00
CA GLN A 82 8.29 9.27 4.47
C GLN A 82 7.07 10.00 5.03
N ILE A 83 5.86 9.74 4.50
CA ILE A 83 4.64 10.45 4.91
C ILE A 83 4.34 10.27 6.40
N ARG A 84 4.66 9.11 6.97
CA ARG A 84 4.49 8.81 8.40
C ARG A 84 5.28 9.77 9.29
N TYR A 85 6.42 10.27 8.82
CA TYR A 85 7.19 11.29 9.52
C TYR A 85 6.63 12.70 9.30
N ALA A 86 6.07 12.97 8.13
CA ALA A 86 5.54 14.28 7.78
C ALA A 86 4.23 14.61 8.52
N VAL A 87 3.37 13.61 8.76
CA VAL A 87 2.05 13.81 9.38
C VAL A 87 1.94 13.26 10.81
N GLY A 88 3.00 12.62 11.33
CA GLY A 88 3.01 11.90 12.61
C GLY A 88 2.55 10.45 12.45
N LYS A 89 3.24 9.55 13.15
CA LYS A 89 2.98 8.11 13.00
C LYS A 89 1.62 7.66 13.58
N GLU A 90 1.05 8.44 14.46
CA GLU A 90 -0.30 8.24 15.01
C GLU A 90 -1.41 8.52 14.00
N ASN A 91 -1.09 9.21 12.90
CA ASN A 91 -2.03 9.57 11.83
C ASN A 91 -1.92 8.66 10.59
N VAL A 92 -1.10 7.61 10.64
CA VAL A 92 -0.87 6.71 9.49
C VAL A 92 -0.95 5.25 9.93
N ILE A 93 -1.76 4.48 9.21
CA ILE A 93 -1.85 3.02 9.34
C ILE A 93 -1.41 2.39 8.01
N TYR A 94 -0.47 1.45 8.07
CA TYR A 94 -0.06 0.65 6.92
C TYR A 94 -0.81 -0.68 6.90
N MET A 95 -1.67 -0.82 5.90
CA MET A 95 -2.40 -2.05 5.64
C MET A 95 -1.75 -2.76 4.45
N HIS A 96 -1.32 -4.00 4.64
CA HIS A 96 -0.70 -4.77 3.57
C HIS A 96 -1.60 -5.92 3.13
N LEU A 97 -2.01 -5.88 1.87
CA LEU A 97 -2.80 -6.94 1.24
C LEU A 97 -1.87 -8.03 0.71
N THR A 98 -2.07 -9.27 1.15
CA THR A 98 -1.26 -10.42 0.76
C THR A 98 -2.13 -11.57 0.26
N LEU A 99 -1.50 -12.54 -0.41
CA LEU A 99 -2.16 -13.76 -0.87
C LEU A 99 -1.74 -14.95 -0.01
N VAL A 100 -2.75 -15.69 0.48
CA VAL A 100 -2.58 -16.96 1.22
C VAL A 100 -3.26 -18.07 0.41
N PRO A 101 -2.58 -18.65 -0.59
CA PRO A 101 -3.18 -19.62 -1.49
C PRO A 101 -3.39 -20.97 -0.81
N PHE A 102 -4.49 -21.63 -1.19
CA PHE A 102 -4.73 -23.03 -0.91
C PHE A 102 -4.20 -23.91 -2.05
N ILE A 103 -3.28 -24.82 -1.76
CA ILE A 103 -2.72 -25.75 -2.74
C ILE A 103 -3.53 -27.05 -2.75
N LYS A 104 -4.39 -27.21 -3.73
CA LYS A 104 -5.33 -28.35 -3.83
C LYS A 104 -4.64 -29.72 -3.79
N THR A 105 -3.50 -29.86 -4.46
CA THR A 105 -2.74 -31.12 -4.50
C THR A 105 -2.11 -31.49 -3.16
N ALA A 106 -1.70 -30.49 -2.38
CA ALA A 106 -1.11 -30.67 -1.06
C ALA A 106 -2.16 -30.59 0.07
N ARG A 107 -3.38 -30.18 -0.24
CA ARG A 107 -4.48 -29.93 0.71
C ARG A 107 -4.08 -29.05 1.87
N GLU A 108 -3.28 -28.03 1.60
CA GLU A 108 -2.78 -27.12 2.63
C GLU A 108 -2.75 -25.68 2.17
N VAL A 109 -2.83 -24.78 3.15
CA VAL A 109 -2.66 -23.33 2.98
C VAL A 109 -1.17 -23.00 3.05
N LYS A 110 -0.70 -22.16 2.11
CA LYS A 110 0.70 -21.72 2.05
C LYS A 110 0.85 -20.28 2.54
N THR A 111 1.59 -20.09 3.63
CA THR A 111 1.89 -18.77 4.20
C THR A 111 3.17 -18.13 3.65
N LYS A 112 3.98 -18.87 2.90
CA LYS A 112 5.27 -18.38 2.38
C LYS A 112 5.14 -17.14 1.48
N PRO A 113 4.16 -17.02 0.55
CA PRO A 113 3.98 -15.83 -0.26
C PRO A 113 3.77 -14.57 0.60
N THR A 114 2.91 -14.67 1.63
CA THR A 114 2.68 -13.59 2.59
C THR A 114 3.95 -13.24 3.37
N GLN A 115 4.66 -14.24 3.90
CA GLN A 115 5.93 -14.01 4.64
C GLN A 115 6.95 -13.30 3.76
N HIS A 116 7.08 -13.70 2.48
CA HIS A 116 8.00 -13.07 1.54
C HIS A 116 7.60 -11.63 1.25
N SER A 117 6.34 -11.39 0.93
CA SER A 117 5.82 -10.04 0.64
C SER A 117 6.01 -9.07 1.81
N VAL A 118 5.72 -9.51 3.04
CA VAL A 118 5.96 -8.71 4.26
C VAL A 118 7.45 -8.43 4.46
N LYS A 119 8.31 -9.43 4.20
CA LYS A 119 9.76 -9.25 4.29
C LYS A 119 10.25 -8.16 3.33
N GLU A 120 9.82 -8.22 2.06
CA GLU A 120 10.18 -7.21 1.05
C GLU A 120 9.71 -5.80 1.47
N LEU A 121 8.47 -5.67 1.97
CA LEU A 121 7.96 -4.39 2.46
C LEU A 121 8.79 -3.84 3.62
N ARG A 122 9.20 -4.70 4.54
CA ARG A 122 10.05 -4.32 5.69
C ARG A 122 11.46 -3.93 5.27
N GLN A 123 12.01 -4.50 4.19
CA GLN A 123 13.31 -4.08 3.63
C GLN A 123 13.28 -2.65 3.10
N ILE A 124 12.12 -2.20 2.63
CA ILE A 124 11.90 -0.80 2.21
C ILE A 124 11.76 0.13 3.43
N GLY A 125 11.61 -0.42 4.64
CA GLY A 125 11.44 0.35 5.88
C GLY A 125 9.98 0.60 6.28
N ILE A 126 9.03 -0.16 5.69
CA ILE A 126 7.62 -0.12 6.06
C ILE A 126 7.27 -1.39 6.84
N SER A 127 6.88 -1.23 8.11
CA SER A 127 6.29 -2.31 8.88
C SER A 127 4.77 -2.19 8.82
N PRO A 128 4.05 -3.18 8.30
CA PRO A 128 2.60 -3.13 8.27
C PRO A 128 2.02 -3.17 9.68
N ASP A 129 1.00 -2.37 9.92
CA ASP A 129 0.22 -2.37 11.16
C ASP A 129 -0.91 -3.43 11.07
N ILE A 130 -1.40 -3.69 9.85
CA ILE A 130 -2.49 -4.63 9.56
C ILE A 130 -2.12 -5.51 8.36
N LEU A 131 -2.43 -6.81 8.43
CA LEU A 131 -2.34 -7.74 7.32
C LEU A 131 -3.73 -8.17 6.86
N LEU A 132 -4.03 -7.91 5.60
CA LEU A 132 -5.23 -8.37 4.91
C LEU A 132 -4.87 -9.59 4.06
N CYS A 133 -5.20 -10.77 4.54
CA CYS A 133 -4.83 -12.03 3.92
C CYS A 133 -5.93 -12.53 2.98
N ARG A 134 -5.78 -12.26 1.67
CA ARG A 134 -6.70 -12.78 0.67
C ARG A 134 -6.58 -14.30 0.60
N CYS A 135 -7.70 -15.02 0.72
CA CYS A 135 -7.76 -16.47 0.81
C CYS A 135 -9.09 -17.02 0.26
N GLU A 136 -9.11 -18.29 -0.13
CA GLU A 136 -10.33 -18.96 -0.61
C GLU A 136 -11.31 -19.29 0.54
N ASN A 137 -10.78 -19.59 1.73
CA ASN A 137 -11.55 -19.92 2.93
C ASN A 137 -10.99 -19.18 4.13
N PRO A 138 -11.78 -18.95 5.20
CA PRO A 138 -11.28 -18.34 6.42
C PRO A 138 -10.05 -19.08 6.94
N LEU A 139 -9.03 -18.33 7.34
CA LEU A 139 -7.78 -18.89 7.86
C LEU A 139 -8.00 -19.45 9.28
N GLU A 140 -7.51 -20.65 9.50
CA GLU A 140 -7.46 -21.23 10.85
C GLU A 140 -6.54 -20.41 11.76
N GLN A 141 -6.78 -20.50 13.08
CA GLN A 141 -6.01 -19.76 14.08
C GLN A 141 -4.51 -20.07 13.98
N SER A 142 -4.14 -21.32 13.83
CA SER A 142 -2.75 -21.76 13.66
C SER A 142 -2.03 -21.11 12.47
N VAL A 143 -2.76 -20.85 11.39
CA VAL A 143 -2.24 -20.15 10.19
C VAL A 143 -2.06 -18.67 10.48
N LYS A 144 -3.03 -18.03 11.16
CA LYS A 144 -2.93 -16.65 11.60
C LYS A 144 -1.77 -16.43 12.57
N ASP A 145 -1.60 -17.32 13.56
CA ASP A 145 -0.49 -17.29 14.52
C ASP A 145 0.87 -17.31 13.81
N LYS A 146 0.99 -18.18 12.81
CA LYS A 146 2.19 -18.26 11.98
C LYS A 146 2.43 -16.99 11.17
N ILE A 147 1.41 -16.42 10.56
CA ILE A 147 1.50 -15.17 9.78
C ILE A 147 1.87 -14.02 10.72
N SER A 148 1.22 -13.88 11.87
CA SER A 148 1.51 -12.90 12.91
C SER A 148 2.99 -12.96 13.34
N LEU A 149 3.46 -14.15 13.71
CA LEU A 149 4.84 -14.37 14.16
C LEU A 149 5.87 -13.93 13.09
N PHE A 150 5.73 -14.41 11.86
CA PHE A 150 6.68 -14.09 10.78
C PHE A 150 6.51 -12.67 10.22
N GLY A 151 5.29 -12.14 10.25
CA GLY A 151 4.97 -10.79 9.84
C GLY A 151 5.38 -9.73 10.86
N ASN A 152 5.55 -10.12 12.12
CA ASN A 152 5.72 -9.23 13.27
C ASN A 152 4.58 -8.21 13.33
N VAL A 153 3.35 -8.72 13.22
CA VAL A 153 2.09 -7.98 13.32
C VAL A 153 1.25 -8.64 14.40
N ASP A 154 0.54 -7.85 15.18
CA ASP A 154 -0.34 -8.37 16.22
C ASP A 154 -1.35 -9.36 15.62
N ILE A 155 -1.64 -10.45 16.37
CA ILE A 155 -2.56 -11.49 15.90
C ILE A 155 -3.96 -10.93 15.61
N ASP A 156 -4.42 -9.96 16.38
CA ASP A 156 -5.70 -9.29 16.19
C ASP A 156 -5.72 -8.37 14.96
N CYS A 157 -4.55 -8.10 14.39
CA CYS A 157 -4.38 -7.33 13.15
C CYS A 157 -4.16 -8.21 11.90
N VAL A 158 -4.34 -9.53 12.00
CA VAL A 158 -4.27 -10.47 10.87
C VAL A 158 -5.69 -10.90 10.46
N PHE A 159 -6.16 -10.36 9.35
CA PHE A 159 -7.53 -10.56 8.86
C PHE A 159 -7.58 -11.53 7.68
N SER A 160 -8.54 -12.46 7.72
CA SER A 160 -8.91 -13.28 6.55
C SER A 160 -9.80 -12.46 5.62
N CYS A 161 -9.36 -12.22 4.39
CA CYS A 161 -10.16 -11.61 3.33
C CYS A 161 -10.56 -12.69 2.34
N VAL A 162 -11.73 -13.31 2.59
CA VAL A 162 -12.22 -14.40 1.77
C VAL A 162 -12.73 -13.85 0.44
N ASP A 163 -12.36 -14.53 -0.66
CA ASP A 163 -12.88 -14.21 -1.99
C ASP A 163 -14.40 -14.47 -2.04
N LEU A 164 -15.17 -13.42 -2.30
CA LEU A 164 -16.60 -13.51 -2.51
C LEU A 164 -16.91 -13.78 -3.97
N LEU A 165 -17.85 -14.68 -4.25
CA LEU A 165 -18.39 -14.83 -5.59
C LEU A 165 -19.17 -13.58 -5.99
N LEU A 166 -19.11 -13.20 -7.28
CA LEU A 166 -19.83 -12.02 -7.81
C LEU A 166 -21.33 -12.02 -7.47
N SER A 167 -21.93 -13.20 -7.29
CA SER A 167 -23.31 -13.38 -6.85
C SER A 167 -23.59 -12.93 -5.42
N GLU A 168 -22.58 -12.91 -4.54
CA GLU A 168 -22.70 -12.49 -3.13
C GLU A 168 -22.50 -10.98 -2.93
N LEU A 169 -22.03 -10.28 -3.98
CA LEU A 169 -21.85 -8.81 -3.97
C LEU A 169 -23.09 -8.04 -4.44
N LEU A 170 -24.18 -8.73 -4.81
CA LEU A 170 -25.39 -8.13 -5.39
C LEU A 170 -26.54 -7.93 -4.40
N PHE A 171 -26.32 -8.16 -3.09
CA PHE A 171 -27.29 -7.91 -2.01
C PHE A 171 -26.83 -6.80 -1.09
#